data_72509b96d83c3e4e271c195ddc9d6138
#
_entry.id   72509b96d83c3e4e271c195ddc9d6138
#
_cell.length_a   1.000
_cell.length_b   1.000
_cell.length_c   1.000
_cell.angle_alpha   90.00
_cell.angle_beta   90.00
_cell.angle_gamma   90.00
#
_symmetry.space_group_name_H-M   'P 1'
#
loop_
_entity.id
_entity.type
_entity.pdbx_description
1 polymer ?
#
loop_
_entity_poly.entity_id
_entity_poly.type
_entity_poly.pdbx_seq_one_letter_code
_entity_poly.pdbx_strand_id
1 'polypeptide(L)'
;ALPDIPYMIGYTMDDMGNMAPGIAEFCLNRESVGGKAYAYEFARPLPTDHRPNVLEGAFHSSDLWYVFKSLKHCWRPWTQGDWDLAEVMLTAWTNFAKYGDPNGPDGGEWAPYTKDNAKFMLFKLDENDQESSETGDPIPSSRPSFW
;
A
#
# COMPACT_ATOMS: atom_id res chain seq x y z
N ALA A 1 -15.13 15.96 20.32
CA ALA A 1 -15.16 15.16 19.10
C ALA A 1 -13.88 15.43 18.34
N LEU A 2 -13.20 14.37 17.89
CA LEU A 2 -12.07 14.52 16.98
C LEU A 2 -12.60 15.09 15.66
N PRO A 3 -11.85 15.99 14.99
CA PRO A 3 -12.26 16.49 13.70
C PRO A 3 -12.43 15.34 12.72
N ASP A 4 -13.40 15.47 11.82
CA ASP A 4 -13.66 14.49 10.75
C ASP A 4 -12.56 14.60 9.70
N ILE A 5 -11.41 13.99 9.99
CA ILE A 5 -10.28 13.91 9.08
C ILE A 5 -10.29 12.52 8.42
N PRO A 6 -10.16 12.44 7.11
CA PRO A 6 -9.94 11.15 6.45
C PRO A 6 -8.55 10.59 6.80
N TYR A 7 -8.45 9.27 6.78
CA TYR A 7 -7.19 8.54 7.01
C TYR A 7 -6.85 7.67 5.81
N MET A 8 -5.58 7.55 5.54
CA MET A 8 -5.02 6.54 4.64
C MET A 8 -3.97 5.78 5.44
N ILE A 9 -4.18 4.48 5.65
CA ILE A 9 -3.38 3.65 6.54
C ILE A 9 -3.08 2.31 5.88
N GLY A 10 -1.87 1.82 6.03
CA GLY A 10 -1.48 0.54 5.43
C GLY A 10 -0.17 0.02 5.98
N TYR A 11 0.32 -1.02 5.33
CA TYR A 11 1.52 -1.73 5.73
C TYR A 11 2.18 -2.38 4.50
N THR A 12 3.38 -2.92 4.70
CA THR A 12 4.08 -3.73 3.70
C THR A 12 3.85 -5.22 3.97
N MET A 13 3.64 -6.01 2.92
CA MET A 13 3.26 -7.43 2.99
C MET A 13 4.18 -8.27 3.89
N ASP A 14 5.48 -7.99 3.85
CA ASP A 14 6.51 -8.70 4.64
C ASP A 14 7.00 -7.88 5.85
N ASP A 15 6.11 -7.11 6.48
CA ASP A 15 6.40 -6.35 7.70
C ASP A 15 6.63 -7.27 8.91
N MET A 16 6.93 -6.70 10.07
CA MET A 16 7.23 -7.42 11.33
C MET A 16 6.01 -8.10 11.97
N GLY A 17 4.99 -8.45 11.19
CA GLY A 17 3.77 -9.13 11.63
C GLY A 17 2.59 -8.86 10.71
N ASN A 18 1.51 -9.60 10.93
CA ASN A 18 0.27 -9.37 10.19
C ASN A 18 -0.47 -8.14 10.73
N MET A 19 -0.32 -7.02 10.04
CA MET A 19 -0.93 -5.74 10.43
C MET A 19 -2.38 -5.59 9.96
N ALA A 20 -2.85 -6.43 9.02
CA ALA A 20 -4.16 -6.28 8.40
C ALA A 20 -5.34 -6.26 9.41
N PRO A 21 -5.41 -7.15 10.42
CA PRO A 21 -6.51 -7.11 11.38
C PRO A 21 -6.59 -5.81 12.16
N GLY A 22 -5.45 -5.27 12.62
CA GLY A 22 -5.41 -4.00 13.37
C GLY A 22 -5.80 -2.80 12.50
N ILE A 23 -5.40 -2.80 11.23
CA ILE A 23 -5.80 -1.76 10.27
C ILE A 23 -7.29 -1.83 9.99
N ALA A 24 -7.83 -3.04 9.78
CA ALA A 24 -9.27 -3.25 9.59
C ALA A 24 -10.08 -2.74 10.80
N GLU A 25 -9.67 -3.08 12.01
CA GLU A 25 -10.31 -2.60 13.24
C GLU A 25 -10.27 -1.06 13.33
N PHE A 26 -9.13 -0.45 13.03
CA PHE A 26 -9.01 1.01 12.99
C PHE A 26 -10.00 1.63 11.99
N CYS A 27 -10.08 1.10 10.78
CA CYS A 27 -10.99 1.61 9.74
C CYS A 27 -12.46 1.48 10.16
N LEU A 28 -12.86 0.34 10.74
CA LEU A 28 -14.23 0.13 11.24
C LEU A 28 -14.57 1.07 12.40
N ASN A 29 -13.61 1.37 13.27
CA ASN A 29 -13.79 2.35 14.33
C ASN A 29 -14.00 3.77 13.75
N ARG A 30 -13.32 4.11 12.65
CA ARG A 30 -13.56 5.39 11.94
C ARG A 30 -14.96 5.42 11.30
N GLU A 31 -15.36 4.35 10.64
CA GLU A 31 -16.71 4.22 10.06
C GLU A 31 -17.79 4.43 11.12
N SER A 32 -17.64 3.82 12.31
CA SER A 32 -18.63 3.90 13.40
C SER A 32 -18.90 5.32 13.90
N VAL A 33 -17.98 6.25 13.68
CA VAL A 33 -18.12 7.66 14.04
C VAL A 33 -18.35 8.58 12.82
N GLY A 34 -18.67 8.00 11.65
CA GLY A 34 -18.94 8.74 10.42
C GLY A 34 -17.70 9.21 9.67
N GLY A 35 -16.51 8.76 10.07
CA GLY A 35 -15.25 9.08 9.41
C GLY A 35 -14.92 8.13 8.26
N LYS A 36 -13.88 8.49 7.47
CA LYS A 36 -13.39 7.69 6.34
C LYS A 36 -11.96 7.24 6.60
N ALA A 37 -11.68 5.99 6.29
CA ALA A 37 -10.33 5.46 6.29
C ALA A 37 -10.11 4.54 5.07
N TYR A 38 -9.02 4.79 4.35
CA TYR A 38 -8.59 4.03 3.19
C TYR A 38 -7.47 3.09 3.61
N ALA A 39 -7.66 1.78 3.41
CA ALA A 39 -6.69 0.77 3.79
C ALA A 39 -5.86 0.32 2.58
N TYR A 40 -4.54 0.15 2.75
CA TYR A 40 -3.67 -0.40 1.70
C TYR A 40 -2.69 -1.44 2.22
N GLU A 41 -2.24 -2.28 1.30
CA GLU A 41 -1.10 -3.16 1.45
C GLU A 41 -0.12 -2.91 0.31
N PHE A 42 1.14 -2.70 0.63
CA PHE A 42 2.20 -2.72 -0.35
C PHE A 42 2.71 -4.16 -0.50
N ALA A 43 2.40 -4.77 -1.64
CA ALA A 43 2.62 -6.20 -1.91
C ALA A 43 3.64 -6.44 -3.05
N ARG A 44 4.51 -5.47 -3.34
CA ARG A 44 5.61 -5.64 -4.30
C ARG A 44 6.89 -6.04 -3.57
N PRO A 45 7.33 -7.30 -3.63
CA PRO A 45 8.68 -7.67 -3.23
C PRO A 45 9.70 -6.89 -4.06
N LEU A 46 10.60 -6.15 -3.41
CA LEU A 46 11.56 -5.31 -4.14
C LEU A 46 12.48 -6.15 -5.02
N PRO A 47 12.76 -5.71 -6.25
CA PRO A 47 13.67 -6.44 -7.12
C PRO A 47 15.09 -6.49 -6.52
N THR A 48 15.78 -7.61 -6.73
CA THR A 48 17.09 -7.86 -6.16
C THR A 48 17.98 -8.60 -7.16
N ASP A 49 19.28 -8.45 -7.03
CA ASP A 49 20.29 -9.25 -7.72
C ASP A 49 20.86 -10.37 -6.84
N HIS A 50 20.18 -10.64 -5.69
CA HIS A 50 20.54 -11.68 -4.73
C HIS A 50 21.94 -11.55 -4.13
N ARG A 51 22.53 -10.36 -4.13
CA ARG A 51 23.82 -10.13 -3.45
C ARG A 51 23.69 -10.35 -1.93
N PRO A 52 24.77 -10.76 -1.25
CA PRO A 52 24.71 -10.99 0.20
C PRO A 52 24.31 -9.76 1.02
N ASN A 53 23.63 -10.01 2.13
CA ASN A 53 23.24 -8.99 3.13
C ASN A 53 22.28 -7.91 2.63
N VAL A 54 21.40 -8.25 1.70
CA VAL A 54 20.36 -7.38 1.19
C VAL A 54 18.98 -7.85 1.67
N LEU A 55 18.17 -6.91 2.12
CA LEU A 55 16.78 -7.19 2.44
C LEU A 55 16.00 -7.52 1.17
N GLU A 56 15.27 -8.63 1.20
CA GLU A 56 14.38 -9.08 0.13
C GLU A 56 12.92 -8.99 0.57
N GLY A 57 11.99 -9.03 -0.39
CA GLY A 57 10.55 -8.97 -0.15
C GLY A 57 10.02 -7.55 -0.08
N ALA A 58 8.74 -7.44 0.32
CA ALA A 58 8.06 -6.19 0.62
C ALA A 58 8.23 -5.85 2.11
N PHE A 59 9.48 -5.56 2.51
CA PHE A 59 9.88 -5.36 3.91
C PHE A 59 9.44 -3.98 4.43
N HIS A 60 9.50 -3.80 5.75
CA HIS A 60 9.14 -2.55 6.41
C HIS A 60 9.79 -1.33 5.75
N SER A 61 8.97 -0.31 5.44
CA SER A 61 9.37 0.94 4.77
C SER A 61 9.84 0.79 3.31
N SER A 62 9.72 -0.37 2.68
CA SER A 62 10.10 -0.56 1.28
C SER A 62 9.20 0.19 0.30
N ASP A 63 7.99 0.50 0.69
CA ASP A 63 7.01 1.31 -0.05
C ASP A 63 7.44 2.78 -0.23
N LEU A 64 8.30 3.30 0.66
CA LEU A 64 8.73 4.70 0.61
C LEU A 64 9.47 5.07 -0.69
N TRP A 65 10.21 4.13 -1.29
CA TRP A 65 10.84 4.33 -2.60
C TRP A 65 9.81 4.70 -3.68
N TYR A 66 8.63 4.07 -3.63
CA TYR A 66 7.53 4.28 -4.58
C TYR A 66 6.74 5.54 -4.25
N VAL A 67 6.33 5.71 -2.98
CA VAL A 67 5.55 6.87 -2.54
C VAL A 67 6.24 8.20 -2.90
N PHE A 68 7.57 8.26 -2.72
CA PHE A 68 8.36 9.46 -3.05
C PHE A 68 8.97 9.43 -4.47
N LYS A 69 8.66 8.38 -5.26
CA LYS A 69 9.21 8.19 -6.62
C LYS A 69 10.73 8.38 -6.67
N SER A 70 11.41 7.83 -5.66
CA SER A 70 12.85 8.02 -5.44
C SER A 70 13.71 6.81 -5.88
N LEU A 71 13.16 5.92 -6.71
CA LEU A 71 13.80 4.67 -7.15
C LEU A 71 15.21 4.90 -7.73
N LYS A 72 15.41 6.00 -8.48
CA LYS A 72 16.71 6.35 -9.09
C LYS A 72 17.85 6.52 -8.08
N HIS A 73 17.55 6.71 -6.80
CA HIS A 73 18.54 6.86 -5.74
C HIS A 73 18.90 5.55 -5.06
N CYS A 74 18.34 4.44 -5.53
CA CYS A 74 18.58 3.11 -4.99
C CYS A 74 19.19 2.20 -6.09
N TRP A 75 20.12 1.35 -5.71
CA TRP A 75 20.89 0.44 -6.59
C TRP A 75 20.04 -0.70 -7.19
N ARG A 76 18.83 -0.94 -6.72
CA ARG A 76 18.01 -2.10 -7.11
C ARG A 76 17.72 -2.11 -8.63
N PRO A 77 17.64 -3.31 -9.24
CA PRO A 77 17.37 -3.44 -10.68
C PRO A 77 15.88 -3.21 -10.98
N TRP A 78 15.44 -1.96 -10.86
CA TRP A 78 14.05 -1.58 -11.07
C TRP A 78 13.57 -1.90 -12.48
N THR A 79 12.37 -2.49 -12.57
CA THR A 79 11.68 -2.75 -13.84
C THR A 79 10.80 -1.57 -14.24
N GLN A 80 10.27 -1.58 -15.48
CA GLN A 80 9.30 -0.57 -15.90
C GLN A 80 8.05 -0.60 -14.98
N GLY A 81 7.59 -1.81 -14.60
CA GLY A 81 6.46 -1.94 -13.67
C GLY A 81 6.70 -1.27 -12.32
N ASP A 82 7.93 -1.27 -11.81
CA ASP A 82 8.26 -0.54 -10.58
C ASP A 82 8.12 0.98 -10.76
N TRP A 83 8.52 1.52 -11.90
CA TRP A 83 8.33 2.94 -12.22
C TRP A 83 6.86 3.29 -12.38
N ASP A 84 6.08 2.44 -13.02
CA ASP A 84 4.64 2.62 -13.20
C ASP A 84 3.91 2.54 -11.86
N LEU A 85 4.27 1.59 -11.00
CA LEU A 85 3.74 1.48 -9.64
C LEU A 85 4.09 2.70 -8.79
N ALA A 86 5.31 3.23 -8.90
CA ALA A 86 5.71 4.44 -8.22
C ALA A 86 4.86 5.65 -8.66
N GLU A 87 4.50 5.74 -9.94
CA GLU A 87 3.58 6.78 -10.44
C GLU A 87 2.19 6.64 -9.83
N VAL A 88 1.64 5.43 -9.80
CA VAL A 88 0.34 5.13 -9.20
C VAL A 88 0.32 5.52 -7.71
N MET A 89 1.33 5.12 -6.95
CA MET A 89 1.41 5.41 -5.53
C MET A 89 1.60 6.90 -5.25
N LEU A 90 2.53 7.56 -5.93
CA LEU A 90 2.73 9.02 -5.80
C LEU A 90 1.43 9.78 -6.08
N THR A 91 0.70 9.38 -7.12
CA THR A 91 -0.59 9.98 -7.48
C THR A 91 -1.62 9.80 -6.37
N ALA A 92 -1.75 8.59 -5.83
CA ALA A 92 -2.68 8.30 -4.73
C ALA A 92 -2.38 9.13 -3.47
N TRP A 93 -1.10 9.21 -3.04
CA TRP A 93 -0.70 10.02 -1.90
C TRP A 93 -0.91 11.51 -2.13
N THR A 94 -0.60 12.00 -3.32
CA THR A 94 -0.79 13.41 -3.69
C THR A 94 -2.27 13.77 -3.73
N ASN A 95 -3.11 12.92 -4.30
CA ASN A 95 -4.56 13.10 -4.31
C ASN A 95 -5.13 13.11 -2.89
N PHE A 96 -4.72 12.16 -2.07
CA PHE A 96 -5.16 12.10 -0.68
C PHE A 96 -4.77 13.37 0.09
N ALA A 97 -3.55 13.84 -0.07
CA ALA A 97 -3.10 15.08 0.57
C ALA A 97 -3.89 16.32 0.14
N LYS A 98 -4.33 16.38 -1.11
CA LYS A 98 -5.09 17.52 -1.66
C LYS A 98 -6.59 17.44 -1.38
N TYR A 99 -7.17 16.25 -1.48
CA TYR A 99 -8.62 16.07 -1.56
C TYR A 99 -9.17 15.20 -0.41
N GLY A 100 -8.33 14.58 0.41
CA GLY A 100 -8.76 13.59 1.41
C GLY A 100 -9.30 12.29 0.80
N ASP A 101 -9.03 12.07 -0.50
CA ASP A 101 -9.44 10.92 -1.28
C ASP A 101 -8.28 10.52 -2.22
N PRO A 102 -7.76 9.28 -2.11
CA PRO A 102 -6.64 8.84 -2.95
C PRO A 102 -6.99 8.73 -4.44
N ASN A 103 -8.26 8.66 -4.79
CA ASN A 103 -8.72 8.63 -6.19
C ASN A 103 -8.68 10.01 -6.85
N GLY A 104 -8.65 11.08 -6.08
CA GLY A 104 -8.73 12.44 -6.59
C GLY A 104 -10.15 12.89 -6.97
N PRO A 105 -10.28 14.04 -7.66
CA PRO A 105 -11.57 14.66 -7.91
C PRO A 105 -12.46 13.90 -8.90
N ASP A 106 -11.86 13.09 -9.77
CA ASP A 106 -12.59 12.34 -10.79
C ASP A 106 -13.10 10.97 -10.30
N GLY A 107 -12.79 10.63 -9.03
CA GLY A 107 -13.15 9.36 -8.43
C GLY A 107 -12.28 8.20 -8.90
N GLY A 108 -12.59 7.01 -8.40
CA GLY A 108 -11.88 5.78 -8.73
C GLY A 108 -12.40 4.60 -7.92
N GLU A 109 -11.71 3.47 -8.01
CA GLU A 109 -12.17 2.20 -7.44
C GLU A 109 -11.79 2.01 -5.96
N TRP A 110 -10.87 2.80 -5.43
CA TRP A 110 -10.44 2.66 -4.04
C TRP A 110 -11.44 3.33 -3.08
N ALA A 111 -12.44 2.58 -2.66
CA ALA A 111 -13.41 3.06 -1.67
C ALA A 111 -12.84 2.98 -0.24
N PRO A 112 -13.35 3.81 0.69
CA PRO A 112 -13.05 3.66 2.11
C PRO A 112 -13.33 2.24 2.60
N TYR A 113 -12.49 1.74 3.50
CA TYR A 113 -12.72 0.46 4.16
C TYR A 113 -13.92 0.57 5.10
N THR A 114 -14.92 -0.25 4.87
CA THR A 114 -16.14 -0.30 5.66
C THR A 114 -16.57 -1.74 5.91
N LYS A 115 -17.56 -1.92 6.79
CA LYS A 115 -18.17 -3.23 7.01
C LYS A 115 -18.71 -3.86 5.73
N ASP A 116 -19.31 -3.02 4.85
CA ASP A 116 -19.90 -3.48 3.59
C ASP A 116 -18.88 -3.54 2.43
N ASN A 117 -17.73 -2.90 2.59
CA ASN A 117 -16.63 -2.91 1.63
C ASN A 117 -15.29 -3.11 2.36
N ALA A 118 -15.06 -4.32 2.86
CA ALA A 118 -13.87 -4.71 3.62
C ALA A 118 -12.70 -5.07 2.69
N LYS A 119 -12.22 -4.11 1.88
CA LYS A 119 -11.16 -4.29 0.89
C LYS A 119 -10.00 -3.33 1.11
N PHE A 120 -8.79 -3.83 0.87
CA PHE A 120 -7.54 -3.05 0.83
C PHE A 120 -7.21 -2.69 -0.61
N MET A 121 -6.56 -1.55 -0.84
CA MET A 121 -5.82 -1.35 -2.09
C MET A 121 -4.52 -2.14 -2.02
N LEU A 122 -4.32 -3.05 -2.95
CA LEU A 122 -3.12 -3.86 -3.06
C LEU A 122 -2.20 -3.21 -4.12
N PHE A 123 -1.11 -2.60 -3.68
CA PHE A 123 -0.10 -2.04 -4.57
C PHE A 123 0.89 -3.14 -4.96
N LYS A 124 0.81 -3.61 -6.19
CA LYS A 124 1.54 -4.79 -6.65
C LYS A 124 1.85 -4.76 -8.15
N LEU A 125 2.70 -5.67 -8.58
CA LEU A 125 2.87 -6.05 -9.98
C LEU A 125 2.26 -7.43 -10.21
N ASP A 126 1.95 -7.73 -11.46
CA ASP A 126 1.52 -9.08 -11.88
C ASP A 126 2.72 -10.02 -12.12
N GLU A 127 2.45 -11.22 -12.58
CA GLU A 127 3.45 -12.24 -12.90
C GLU A 127 4.41 -11.87 -14.04
N ASN A 128 4.07 -10.85 -14.83
CA ASN A 128 4.88 -10.32 -15.93
C ASN A 128 5.60 -9.01 -15.53
N ASP A 129 5.68 -8.71 -14.23
CA ASP A 129 6.23 -7.45 -13.70
C ASP A 129 5.55 -6.19 -14.25
N GLN A 130 4.24 -6.27 -14.54
CA GLN A 130 3.44 -5.12 -14.93
C GLN A 130 2.66 -4.59 -13.73
N GLU A 131 2.49 -3.26 -13.63
CA GLU A 131 1.65 -2.63 -12.62
C GLU A 131 0.22 -3.19 -12.68
N SER A 132 -0.29 -3.66 -11.54
CA SER A 132 -1.58 -4.36 -11.44
C SER A 132 -2.28 -4.11 -10.11
N SER A 133 -2.15 -2.90 -9.57
CA SER A 133 -2.82 -2.53 -8.31
C SER A 133 -4.33 -2.65 -8.43
N GLU A 134 -4.94 -3.25 -7.43
CA GLU A 134 -6.38 -3.51 -7.37
C GLU A 134 -6.87 -3.58 -5.93
N THR A 135 -8.18 -3.41 -5.72
CA THR A 135 -8.78 -3.66 -4.40
C THR A 135 -9.02 -5.15 -4.20
N GLY A 136 -8.75 -5.63 -2.98
CA GLY A 136 -8.88 -7.04 -2.67
C GLY A 136 -8.61 -7.35 -1.19
N ASP A 137 -8.54 -8.65 -0.91
CA ASP A 137 -8.16 -9.14 0.41
C ASP A 137 -6.63 -9.08 0.57
N PRO A 138 -6.13 -8.81 1.78
CA PRO A 138 -4.69 -8.78 2.04
C PRO A 138 -3.98 -10.05 1.59
N ILE A 139 -2.80 -9.89 0.98
CA ILE A 139 -1.96 -10.99 0.53
C ILE A 139 -1.10 -11.46 1.70
N PRO A 140 -1.11 -12.75 2.06
CA PRO A 140 -0.26 -13.25 3.13
C PRO A 140 1.22 -13.06 2.82
N SER A 141 2.01 -12.71 3.85
CA SER A 141 3.47 -12.67 3.73
C SER A 141 4.02 -14.00 3.21
N SER A 142 4.92 -13.93 2.26
CA SER A 142 5.65 -15.08 1.75
C SER A 142 6.80 -15.52 2.65
N ARG A 143 7.11 -14.74 3.69
CA ARG A 143 8.18 -15.05 4.64
C ARG A 143 7.68 -15.98 5.74
N PRO A 144 8.50 -16.96 6.16
CA PRO A 144 8.20 -17.72 7.37
C PRO A 144 8.11 -16.73 8.54
N SER A 145 7.06 -16.85 9.35
CA SER A 145 6.96 -16.10 10.60
C SER A 145 8.02 -16.63 11.56
N PHE A 146 9.07 -15.88 11.77
CA PHE A 146 10.12 -16.18 12.76
C PHE A 146 9.87 -15.48 14.11
N TRP A 147 8.62 -15.05 14.36
CA TRP A 147 8.25 -14.36 15.60
C TRP A 147 7.09 -15.05 16.28
#